data_9ba59e40be34e0182048e372dbcda02c
#
_entry.id   9ba59e40be34e0182048e372dbcda02c
#
_cell.length_a   1.000
_cell.length_b   1.000
_cell.length_c   1.000
_cell.angle_alpha   90.00
_cell.angle_beta   90.00
_cell.angle_gamma   90.00
#
_symmetry.space_group_name_H-M   'P 1'
#
loop_
_entity.id
_entity.type
_entity.pdbx_description
1 polymer ?
#
loop_
_entity_poly.entity_id
_entity_poly.type
_entity_poly.pdbx_seq_one_letter_code
_entity_poly.pdbx_strand_id
1 'polypeptide(L)'
;ALSSAASDVYKRQKVENVKFEISDYKKVAKSIIITKDGEESSIDLTENDLVFITNGGCVENSSMGSQNTPAVMNTEIKAGGGWDLWRKIAEQDSSFGNPDKFCYDPELTNWMSATVTTLDDRIPPYVQKICKRDPFSGKVVTGGIVTVKDSNWLLSWTFNRQPQFRSQPKGQLVGWIYGLFSNVPGNYVKKPMRDCTGKEICMEWLYHLGVPENQIEELAENSANTIPVMMPYIDAFFMPRNGTDRPKVVPNQAVNFAFLGQFAETERDTIFTTEYSIRTAMVAVYTLLNVDRGVPEVWGSTYDIRDLLNATVKLRDGKPITAVSYTHLT
;
A
#
# COMPACT_ATOMS: atom_id res chain seq x y z
N ALA A 1 22.36 -16.46 -16.27
CA ALA A 1 21.75 -16.37 -17.62
C ALA A 1 20.35 -15.73 -17.59
N LEU A 2 19.59 -15.91 -16.51
CA LEU A 2 18.27 -15.24 -16.37
C LEU A 2 18.37 -13.74 -16.01
N SER A 3 19.51 -13.27 -15.54
CA SER A 3 19.69 -11.88 -15.16
C SER A 3 20.00 -10.96 -16.33
N SER A 4 20.58 -11.46 -17.43
CA SER A 4 20.94 -10.61 -18.56
C SER A 4 19.74 -10.24 -19.45
N ALA A 5 18.75 -11.12 -19.59
CA ALA A 5 17.53 -10.82 -20.32
C ALA A 5 16.54 -9.95 -19.53
N ALA A 6 16.58 -10.01 -18.18
CA ALA A 6 15.77 -9.16 -17.31
C ALA A 6 16.42 -7.79 -17.03
N SER A 7 17.63 -7.54 -17.50
CA SER A 7 18.38 -6.31 -17.18
C SER A 7 18.17 -5.19 -18.18
N ASP A 8 17.40 -5.39 -19.24
CA ASP A 8 16.98 -4.31 -20.12
C ASP A 8 15.82 -3.52 -19.48
N VAL A 9 16.03 -3.14 -18.23
CA VAL A 9 15.17 -2.15 -17.57
C VAL A 9 15.51 -0.82 -18.21
N TYR A 10 14.72 -0.41 -19.15
CA TYR A 10 14.78 0.90 -19.79
C TYR A 10 14.47 1.97 -18.72
N LYS A 11 15.51 2.39 -18.03
CA LYS A 11 15.42 3.52 -17.10
C LYS A 11 15.12 4.78 -17.92
N ARG A 12 14.09 5.52 -17.53
CA ARG A 12 13.63 6.79 -18.11
C ARG A 12 12.70 6.72 -19.32
N GLN A 13 12.16 5.57 -19.66
CA GLN A 13 11.04 5.51 -20.60
C GLN A 13 9.72 5.68 -19.85
N LYS A 14 8.82 6.43 -20.44
CA LYS A 14 7.42 6.47 -20.06
C LYS A 14 6.63 5.65 -21.04
N VAL A 15 5.75 4.79 -20.57
CA VAL A 15 4.75 4.14 -21.42
C VAL A 15 3.56 5.08 -21.51
N GLU A 16 3.34 5.64 -22.69
CA GLU A 16 2.24 6.58 -22.93
C GLU A 16 0.93 5.88 -23.24
N ASN A 17 1.00 4.72 -23.91
CA ASN A 17 -0.17 3.91 -24.22
C ASN A 17 0.22 2.49 -24.63
N VAL A 18 -0.74 1.56 -24.55
CA VAL A 18 -0.70 0.27 -25.23
C VAL A 18 -1.88 0.23 -26.20
N LYS A 19 -1.64 -0.01 -27.47
CA LYS A 19 -2.67 -0.06 -28.51
C LYS A 19 -3.11 -1.49 -28.73
N PHE A 20 -4.43 -1.68 -28.79
CA PHE A 20 -5.04 -2.99 -28.98
C PHE A 20 -5.81 -3.06 -30.30
N GLU A 21 -5.74 -4.20 -30.95
CA GLU A 21 -6.69 -4.61 -31.96
C GLU A 21 -7.78 -5.44 -31.29
N ILE A 22 -9.01 -4.97 -31.39
CA ILE A 22 -10.16 -5.54 -30.68
C ILE A 22 -11.20 -5.99 -31.72
N SER A 23 -11.58 -7.26 -31.64
CA SER A 23 -12.66 -7.86 -32.44
C SER A 23 -13.55 -8.70 -31.53
N ASP A 24 -14.68 -9.20 -32.11
CA ASP A 24 -15.63 -10.05 -31.38
C ASP A 24 -15.00 -11.36 -30.85
N TYR A 25 -13.87 -11.78 -31.43
CA TYR A 25 -13.26 -13.09 -31.14
C TYR A 25 -11.91 -12.98 -30.44
N LYS A 26 -11.20 -11.87 -30.56
CA LYS A 26 -9.87 -11.71 -29.95
C LYS A 26 -9.52 -10.26 -29.65
N LYS A 27 -8.67 -10.08 -28.63
CA LYS A 27 -8.05 -8.81 -28.24
C LYS A 27 -6.53 -9.01 -28.24
N VAL A 28 -5.82 -8.21 -29.03
CA VAL A 28 -4.36 -8.35 -29.22
C VAL A 28 -3.67 -7.02 -28.93
N ALA A 29 -2.67 -7.00 -28.08
CA ALA A 29 -1.78 -5.86 -27.95
C ALA A 29 -0.90 -5.78 -29.20
N LYS A 30 -0.94 -4.64 -29.90
CA LYS A 30 -0.28 -4.44 -31.21
C LYS A 30 0.93 -3.56 -31.13
N SER A 31 0.92 -2.58 -30.21
CA SER A 31 2.10 -1.72 -30.03
C SER A 31 2.10 -1.07 -28.64
N ILE A 32 3.31 -0.72 -28.20
CA ILE A 32 3.52 0.08 -26.98
C ILE A 32 4.06 1.43 -27.42
N ILE A 33 3.36 2.49 -27.06
CA ILE A 33 3.81 3.86 -27.30
C ILE A 33 4.63 4.32 -26.09
N ILE A 34 5.85 4.73 -26.35
CA ILE A 34 6.78 5.17 -25.31
C ILE A 34 7.34 6.56 -25.62
N THR A 35 7.62 7.30 -24.56
CA THR A 35 8.41 8.55 -24.63
C THR A 35 9.75 8.32 -23.93
N LYS A 36 10.84 8.58 -24.67
CA LYS A 36 12.21 8.55 -24.16
C LYS A 36 12.91 9.84 -24.49
N ASP A 37 13.48 10.50 -23.49
CA ASP A 37 14.24 11.75 -23.65
C ASP A 37 13.44 12.86 -24.39
N GLY A 38 12.11 12.81 -24.31
CA GLY A 38 11.18 13.75 -24.96
C GLY A 38 10.75 13.34 -26.38
N GLU A 39 11.26 12.24 -26.92
CA GLU A 39 10.88 11.72 -28.22
C GLU A 39 9.91 10.54 -28.06
N GLU A 40 8.79 10.59 -28.79
CA GLU A 40 7.81 9.51 -28.86
C GLU A 40 8.24 8.47 -29.90
N SER A 41 8.08 7.21 -29.57
CA SER A 41 8.31 6.08 -30.48
C SER A 41 7.34 4.93 -30.20
N SER A 42 7.23 3.99 -31.13
CA SER A 42 6.38 2.82 -31.01
C SER A 42 7.22 1.54 -31.05
N ILE A 43 6.85 0.59 -30.20
CA ILE A 43 7.37 -0.79 -30.24
C ILE A 43 6.24 -1.64 -30.79
N ASP A 44 6.39 -2.15 -32.02
CA ASP A 44 5.41 -3.03 -32.62
C ASP A 44 5.47 -4.42 -31.99
N LEU A 45 4.29 -5.03 -31.84
CA LEU A 45 4.11 -6.33 -31.20
C LEU A 45 3.43 -7.31 -32.14
N THR A 46 3.80 -8.56 -32.00
CA THR A 46 3.15 -9.71 -32.64
C THR A 46 2.29 -10.47 -31.61
N GLU A 47 1.51 -11.43 -32.06
CA GLU A 47 0.75 -12.31 -31.15
C GLU A 47 1.65 -13.24 -30.31
N ASN A 48 2.95 -13.37 -30.65
CA ASN A 48 3.94 -14.15 -29.91
C ASN A 48 4.66 -13.35 -28.81
N ASP A 49 4.50 -12.03 -28.80
CA ASP A 49 5.05 -11.17 -27.75
C ASP A 49 4.07 -11.09 -26.57
N LEU A 50 4.56 -11.20 -25.35
CA LEU A 50 3.70 -11.09 -24.16
C LEU A 50 3.85 -9.74 -23.49
N VAL A 51 2.72 -9.08 -23.21
CA VAL A 51 2.67 -7.78 -22.54
C VAL A 51 2.01 -7.92 -21.19
N PHE A 52 2.74 -7.56 -20.13
CA PHE A 52 2.22 -7.51 -18.78
C PHE A 52 2.09 -6.07 -18.33
N ILE A 53 0.87 -5.65 -17.95
CA ILE A 53 0.52 -4.26 -17.67
C ILE A 53 0.14 -4.15 -16.20
N THR A 54 0.80 -3.26 -15.47
CA THR A 54 0.38 -2.90 -14.12
C THR A 54 -0.40 -1.60 -14.16
N ASN A 55 -1.68 -1.69 -13.84
CA ASN A 55 -2.58 -0.54 -13.86
C ASN A 55 -2.45 0.32 -12.59
N GLY A 56 -2.64 1.62 -12.75
CA GLY A 56 -2.67 2.59 -11.66
C GLY A 56 -1.38 2.63 -10.84
N GLY A 57 -1.42 3.38 -9.76
CA GLY A 57 -0.27 3.48 -8.86
C GLY A 57 -0.67 4.06 -7.52
N CYS A 58 -0.82 3.22 -6.47
CA CYS A 58 -1.21 3.70 -5.13
C CYS A 58 -0.25 4.74 -4.56
N VAL A 59 1.03 4.68 -4.93
CA VAL A 59 2.05 5.62 -4.48
C VAL A 59 2.33 6.73 -5.50
N GLU A 60 1.61 6.75 -6.61
CA GLU A 60 1.74 7.82 -7.59
C GLU A 60 1.30 9.15 -6.96
N ASN A 61 2.00 10.21 -7.32
CA ASN A 61 1.84 11.55 -6.73
C ASN A 61 2.22 11.67 -5.24
N SER A 62 2.84 10.66 -4.65
CA SER A 62 3.37 10.78 -3.29
C SER A 62 4.35 11.94 -3.18
N SER A 63 4.31 12.62 -2.06
CA SER A 63 5.24 13.68 -1.72
C SER A 63 5.83 13.45 -0.34
N MET A 64 7.03 13.93 -0.14
CA MET A 64 7.68 13.93 1.17
C MET A 64 7.78 15.35 1.71
N GLY A 65 7.49 15.50 3.00
CA GLY A 65 7.85 16.70 3.74
C GLY A 65 9.22 16.56 4.43
N SER A 66 9.37 17.22 5.54
CA SER A 66 10.56 17.15 6.38
C SER A 66 10.17 17.29 7.85
N GLN A 67 11.17 17.24 8.75
CA GLN A 67 10.97 17.57 10.17
C GLN A 67 10.18 18.88 10.36
N ASN A 68 10.41 19.87 9.50
CA ASN A 68 9.88 21.23 9.66
C ASN A 68 8.90 21.67 8.55
N THR A 69 8.60 20.79 7.59
CA THR A 69 7.65 21.09 6.50
C THR A 69 6.67 19.96 6.31
N PRO A 70 5.37 20.23 6.13
CA PRO A 70 4.40 19.21 5.80
C PRO A 70 4.63 18.63 4.40
N ALA A 71 4.16 17.41 4.18
CA ALA A 71 4.06 16.86 2.83
C ALA A 71 2.85 17.47 2.10
N VAL A 72 2.95 17.64 0.79
CA VAL A 72 1.91 18.27 -0.02
C VAL A 72 1.03 17.21 -0.65
N MET A 73 -0.30 17.33 -0.56
CA MET A 73 -1.22 16.48 -1.29
C MET A 73 -1.23 16.86 -2.78
N ASN A 74 -0.56 16.08 -3.60
CA ASN A 74 -0.48 16.28 -5.03
C ASN A 74 -1.56 15.43 -5.72
N THR A 75 -2.62 16.06 -6.21
CA THR A 75 -3.80 15.39 -6.76
C THR A 75 -3.84 15.31 -8.29
N GLU A 76 -2.89 15.97 -8.95
CA GLU A 76 -2.85 16.00 -10.41
C GLU A 76 -2.44 14.65 -10.98
N ILE A 77 -3.27 14.09 -11.87
CA ILE A 77 -2.91 12.89 -12.64
C ILE A 77 -1.90 13.28 -13.70
N LYS A 78 -0.68 12.81 -13.54
CA LYS A 78 0.42 13.15 -14.44
C LYS A 78 0.30 12.41 -15.77
N ALA A 79 0.46 13.14 -16.89
CA ALA A 79 0.60 12.53 -18.21
C ALA A 79 1.76 11.51 -18.23
N GLY A 80 1.52 10.31 -18.75
CA GLY A 80 2.46 9.20 -18.76
C GLY A 80 2.67 8.54 -17.40
N GLY A 81 1.82 8.83 -16.39
CA GLY A 81 1.74 8.09 -15.14
C GLY A 81 0.88 6.83 -15.25
N GLY A 82 0.84 6.02 -14.19
CA GLY A 82 0.09 4.77 -14.18
C GLY A 82 -1.41 4.95 -14.30
N TRP A 83 -1.98 6.01 -13.69
CA TRP A 83 -3.40 6.34 -13.82
C TRP A 83 -3.75 6.85 -15.22
N ASP A 84 -2.92 7.71 -15.81
CA ASP A 84 -3.10 8.21 -17.16
C ASP A 84 -3.01 7.07 -18.20
N LEU A 85 -2.03 6.19 -18.05
CA LEU A 85 -1.90 5.00 -18.88
C LEU A 85 -3.16 4.12 -18.79
N TRP A 86 -3.67 3.88 -17.57
CA TRP A 86 -4.86 3.06 -17.43
C TRP A 86 -6.10 3.73 -18.05
N ARG A 87 -6.27 5.04 -17.93
CA ARG A 87 -7.34 5.78 -18.63
C ARG A 87 -7.29 5.57 -20.13
N LYS A 88 -6.11 5.76 -20.74
CA LYS A 88 -5.91 5.56 -22.19
C LYS A 88 -6.16 4.11 -22.65
N ILE A 89 -5.86 3.14 -21.80
CA ILE A 89 -6.14 1.73 -22.06
C ILE A 89 -7.64 1.47 -21.94
N ALA A 90 -8.29 1.94 -20.89
CA ALA A 90 -9.70 1.72 -20.61
C ALA A 90 -10.64 2.38 -21.66
N GLU A 91 -10.21 3.47 -22.29
CA GLU A 91 -10.91 4.10 -23.39
C GLU A 91 -11.08 3.17 -24.62
N GLN A 92 -10.21 2.16 -24.78
CA GLN A 92 -10.23 1.28 -25.93
C GLN A 92 -11.21 0.10 -25.80
N ASP A 93 -11.49 -0.35 -24.56
CA ASP A 93 -12.43 -1.43 -24.30
C ASP A 93 -12.93 -1.38 -22.84
N SER A 94 -14.24 -1.47 -22.66
CA SER A 94 -14.88 -1.40 -21.33
C SER A 94 -14.47 -2.51 -20.38
N SER A 95 -13.96 -3.65 -20.89
CA SER A 95 -13.45 -4.74 -20.06
C SER A 95 -12.05 -4.45 -19.46
N PHE A 96 -11.42 -3.34 -19.84
CA PHE A 96 -10.14 -2.90 -19.28
C PHE A 96 -10.30 -2.05 -18.01
N GLY A 97 -11.53 -1.98 -17.47
CA GLY A 97 -11.83 -1.41 -16.18
C GLY A 97 -12.23 0.06 -16.21
N ASN A 98 -12.38 0.63 -15.01
CA ASN A 98 -12.82 2.01 -14.80
C ASN A 98 -11.85 2.72 -13.84
N PRO A 99 -10.72 3.26 -14.34
CA PRO A 99 -9.70 3.89 -13.50
C PRO A 99 -10.20 5.08 -12.68
N ASP A 100 -11.18 5.85 -13.20
CA ASP A 100 -11.70 7.02 -12.51
C ASP A 100 -12.39 6.67 -11.19
N LYS A 101 -12.82 5.42 -11.02
CA LYS A 101 -13.32 4.92 -9.75
C LYS A 101 -12.29 4.99 -8.63
N PHE A 102 -11.01 4.89 -8.96
CA PHE A 102 -9.91 4.75 -8.01
C PHE A 102 -9.04 6.01 -7.87
N CYS A 103 -8.98 6.85 -8.89
CA CYS A 103 -8.13 8.04 -8.88
C CYS A 103 -8.91 9.38 -8.94
N TYR A 104 -10.19 9.33 -8.62
CA TYR A 104 -11.09 10.49 -8.77
C TYR A 104 -11.17 11.35 -7.51
N ASP A 105 -11.12 10.78 -6.30
CA ASP A 105 -11.31 11.52 -5.05
C ASP A 105 -10.19 11.26 -4.03
N PRO A 106 -9.11 12.08 -4.07
CA PRO A 106 -8.02 11.98 -3.12
C PRO A 106 -8.44 12.19 -1.66
N GLU A 107 -9.53 12.90 -1.38
CA GLU A 107 -10.03 13.07 -0.01
C GLU A 107 -10.47 11.74 0.62
N LEU A 108 -10.93 10.80 -0.20
CA LEU A 108 -11.33 9.46 0.23
C LEU A 108 -10.20 8.43 0.16
N THR A 109 -9.19 8.66 -0.70
CA THR A 109 -8.16 7.66 -0.99
C THR A 109 -6.79 7.99 -0.41
N ASN A 110 -6.63 9.19 0.17
CA ASN A 110 -5.35 9.59 0.73
C ASN A 110 -5.02 8.85 2.02
N TRP A 111 -3.74 8.72 2.23
CA TRP A 111 -3.17 8.19 3.46
C TRP A 111 -1.90 8.96 3.80
N MET A 112 -1.75 9.26 5.08
CA MET A 112 -0.59 9.94 5.61
C MET A 112 0.27 8.98 6.41
N SER A 113 1.55 8.95 6.12
CA SER A 113 2.53 8.23 6.94
C SER A 113 3.75 9.07 7.25
N ALA A 114 4.58 8.59 8.17
CA ALA A 114 5.85 9.19 8.47
C ALA A 114 6.88 8.12 8.86
N THR A 115 8.13 8.36 8.49
CA THR A 115 9.25 7.60 9.03
C THR A 115 9.84 8.39 10.18
N VAL A 116 9.89 7.80 11.37
CA VAL A 116 10.56 8.37 12.54
C VAL A 116 11.90 7.68 12.76
N THR A 117 12.95 8.48 12.94
CA THR A 117 14.26 8.02 13.37
C THR A 117 14.56 8.64 14.72
N THR A 118 14.77 7.84 15.77
CA THR A 118 15.25 8.37 17.06
C THR A 118 16.73 8.69 16.95
N LEU A 119 17.16 9.81 17.52
CA LEU A 119 18.54 10.30 17.42
C LEU A 119 19.38 9.92 18.64
N ASP A 120 18.73 9.63 19.76
CA ASP A 120 19.34 9.28 21.04
C ASP A 120 18.50 8.23 21.79
N ASP A 121 18.85 7.97 23.04
CA ASP A 121 18.26 6.93 23.89
C ASP A 121 17.05 7.40 24.73
N ARG A 122 16.56 8.62 24.57
CA ARG A 122 15.48 9.20 25.39
C ARG A 122 14.09 8.70 25.00
N ILE A 123 13.85 8.43 23.71
CA ILE A 123 12.55 7.93 23.21
C ILE A 123 12.44 6.39 23.32
N PRO A 124 13.46 5.57 23.02
CA PRO A 124 13.35 4.10 23.04
C PRO A 124 12.74 3.48 24.29
N PRO A 125 12.95 3.99 25.51
CA PRO A 125 12.31 3.43 26.72
C PRO A 125 10.77 3.49 26.70
N TYR A 126 10.17 4.50 26.09
CA TYR A 126 8.71 4.59 25.93
C TYR A 126 8.19 3.54 24.95
N VAL A 127 8.91 3.29 23.87
CA VAL A 127 8.61 2.20 22.93
C VAL A 127 8.68 0.85 23.64
N GLN A 128 9.75 0.61 24.40
CA GLN A 128 9.96 -0.61 25.21
C GLN A 128 8.83 -0.84 26.22
N LYS A 129 8.37 0.23 26.88
CA LYS A 129 7.26 0.17 27.85
C LYS A 129 5.98 -0.41 27.24
N ILE A 130 5.66 -0.06 25.98
CA ILE A 130 4.49 -0.56 25.26
C ILE A 130 4.73 -1.97 24.73
N CYS A 131 5.84 -2.17 24.00
CA CYS A 131 6.15 -3.43 23.33
C CYS A 131 6.57 -4.55 24.30
N LYS A 132 6.97 -4.21 25.53
CA LYS A 132 7.50 -5.17 26.52
C LYS A 132 8.74 -5.93 26.02
N ARG A 133 9.48 -5.36 25.08
CA ARG A 133 10.67 -5.94 24.46
C ARG A 133 11.75 -4.86 24.36
N ASP A 134 13.01 -5.28 24.55
CA ASP A 134 14.13 -4.40 24.29
C ASP A 134 14.23 -4.12 22.77
N PRO A 135 14.09 -2.85 22.34
CA PRO A 135 14.15 -2.49 20.92
C PRO A 135 15.48 -2.83 20.25
N PHE A 136 16.56 -2.95 21.02
CA PHE A 136 17.90 -3.22 20.52
C PHE A 136 18.33 -4.69 20.62
N SER A 137 17.43 -5.57 21.04
CA SER A 137 17.71 -7.02 21.19
C SER A 137 18.02 -7.77 19.89
N GLY A 138 17.92 -7.11 18.73
CA GLY A 138 18.07 -7.75 17.42
C GLY A 138 16.87 -8.63 17.02
N LYS A 139 15.77 -8.57 17.77
CA LYS A 139 14.49 -9.22 17.44
C LYS A 139 13.46 -8.18 16.96
N VAL A 140 12.34 -8.64 16.41
CA VAL A 140 11.24 -7.76 16.03
C VAL A 140 10.71 -7.02 17.27
N VAL A 141 10.59 -5.70 17.18
CA VAL A 141 10.23 -4.84 18.32
C VAL A 141 8.74 -4.90 18.61
N THR A 142 7.89 -4.54 17.63
CA THR A 142 6.44 -4.51 17.82
C THR A 142 5.76 -5.86 17.58
N GLY A 143 6.34 -6.73 16.78
CA GLY A 143 5.74 -8.02 16.40
C GLY A 143 4.53 -7.90 15.46
N GLY A 144 4.08 -6.70 15.17
CA GLY A 144 2.96 -6.33 14.33
C GLY A 144 2.76 -4.84 14.38
N ILE A 145 1.62 -4.36 13.88
CA ILE A 145 1.23 -2.95 13.94
C ILE A 145 0.58 -2.69 15.31
N VAL A 146 1.00 -1.62 15.95
CA VAL A 146 0.39 -1.09 17.17
C VAL A 146 -0.56 0.03 16.76
N THR A 147 -1.86 -0.16 16.94
CA THR A 147 -2.88 0.86 16.66
C THR A 147 -3.35 1.48 17.96
N VAL A 148 -3.37 2.80 18.02
CA VAL A 148 -3.87 3.57 19.15
C VAL A 148 -5.36 3.84 18.92
N LYS A 149 -6.22 3.08 19.58
CA LYS A 149 -7.67 3.14 19.35
C LYS A 149 -8.30 4.49 19.77
N ASP A 150 -7.69 5.20 20.71
CA ASP A 150 -8.17 6.49 21.19
C ASP A 150 -7.58 7.68 20.41
N SER A 151 -6.79 7.41 19.36
CA SER A 151 -6.25 8.43 18.49
C SER A 151 -7.30 8.92 17.49
N ASN A 152 -7.50 10.22 17.40
CA ASN A 152 -8.35 10.83 16.38
C ASN A 152 -7.88 10.51 14.95
N TRP A 153 -6.57 10.35 14.77
CA TRP A 153 -5.99 9.96 13.47
C TRP A 153 -6.07 8.45 13.21
N LEU A 154 -6.56 7.66 14.19
CA LEU A 154 -6.34 6.20 14.21
C LEU A 154 -4.87 5.88 13.98
N LEU A 155 -4.01 6.60 14.72
CA LEU A 155 -2.56 6.52 14.58
C LEU A 155 -2.07 5.12 14.87
N SER A 156 -1.29 4.61 13.95
CA SER A 156 -0.67 3.28 14.04
C SER A 156 0.82 3.39 13.79
N TRP A 157 1.58 2.48 14.38
CA TRP A 157 3.04 2.49 14.23
C TRP A 157 3.64 1.10 14.36
N THR A 158 4.82 0.94 13.79
CA THR A 158 5.55 -0.33 13.86
C THR A 158 7.06 -0.09 13.81
N PHE A 159 7.77 -0.91 14.59
CA PHE A 159 9.22 -1.02 14.55
C PHE A 159 9.58 -2.47 14.24
N ASN A 160 10.23 -2.68 13.13
CA ASN A 160 10.80 -3.96 12.78
C ASN A 160 12.05 -4.28 13.61
N ARG A 161 12.74 -5.34 13.26
CA ARG A 161 14.05 -5.67 13.83
C ARG A 161 15.02 -4.50 13.62
N GLN A 162 15.75 -4.11 14.69
CA GLN A 162 16.76 -3.08 14.64
C GLN A 162 18.19 -3.69 14.72
N PRO A 163 19.17 -3.15 14.01
CA PRO A 163 19.04 -2.08 13.02
C PRO A 163 18.26 -2.57 11.79
N GLN A 164 17.46 -1.69 11.22
CA GLN A 164 16.70 -1.97 9.98
C GLN A 164 17.61 -1.84 8.74
N PHE A 165 18.59 -0.95 8.80
CA PHE A 165 19.55 -0.70 7.72
C PHE A 165 20.97 -0.93 8.21
N ARG A 166 21.86 -1.41 7.31
CA ARG A 166 23.27 -1.67 7.63
C ARG A 166 24.04 -0.42 8.10
N SER A 167 23.69 0.74 7.59
CA SER A 167 24.30 2.03 7.92
C SER A 167 23.65 2.73 9.11
N GLN A 168 22.61 2.14 9.71
CA GLN A 168 21.91 2.74 10.84
C GLN A 168 22.84 2.79 12.07
N PRO A 169 23.04 3.97 12.67
CA PRO A 169 23.86 4.11 13.88
C PRO A 169 23.30 3.28 15.05
N LYS A 170 24.20 2.83 15.93
CA LYS A 170 23.80 2.14 17.15
C LYS A 170 22.99 3.09 18.05
N GLY A 171 21.96 2.56 18.70
CA GLY A 171 21.11 3.33 19.61
C GLY A 171 19.97 4.10 18.91
N GLN A 172 19.95 4.12 17.59
CA GLN A 172 18.82 4.68 16.83
C GLN A 172 17.77 3.62 16.52
N LEU A 173 16.51 4.02 16.62
CA LEU A 173 15.37 3.25 16.11
C LEU A 173 14.84 3.92 14.83
N VAL A 174 14.52 3.11 13.84
CA VAL A 174 13.80 3.55 12.65
C VAL A 174 12.46 2.84 12.62
N GLY A 175 11.38 3.59 12.59
CA GLY A 175 10.02 3.10 12.60
C GLY A 175 9.11 3.80 11.62
N TRP A 176 7.95 3.22 11.45
CA TRP A 176 6.91 3.72 10.56
C TRP A 176 5.66 4.07 11.38
N ILE A 177 5.14 5.27 11.13
CA ILE A 177 3.92 5.81 11.73
C ILE A 177 2.96 6.11 10.59
N TYR A 178 1.66 5.87 10.80
CA TYR A 178 0.65 6.31 9.86
C TYR A 178 -0.67 6.64 10.56
N GLY A 179 -1.48 7.46 9.89
CA GLY A 179 -2.83 7.78 10.32
C GLY A 179 -3.80 7.58 9.17
N LEU A 180 -4.94 6.93 9.45
CA LEU A 180 -5.98 6.70 8.44
C LEU A 180 -6.93 7.91 8.32
N PHE A 181 -7.14 8.65 9.40
CA PHE A 181 -7.99 9.85 9.41
C PHE A 181 -7.12 11.10 9.34
N SER A 182 -6.56 11.34 8.16
CA SER A 182 -5.59 12.41 7.94
C SER A 182 -6.18 13.83 7.98
N ASN A 183 -7.51 13.95 7.88
CA ASN A 183 -8.25 15.21 7.75
C ASN A 183 -8.84 15.75 9.05
N VAL A 184 -8.67 15.06 10.18
CA VAL A 184 -9.19 15.49 11.48
C VAL A 184 -8.06 15.96 12.41
N PRO A 185 -8.34 16.89 13.35
CA PRO A 185 -7.35 17.32 14.33
C PRO A 185 -6.92 16.19 15.25
N GLY A 186 -5.61 16.14 15.56
CA GLY A 186 -5.05 15.19 16.52
C GLY A 186 -5.51 15.41 17.96
N ASN A 187 -5.15 14.47 18.82
CA ASN A 187 -5.48 14.57 20.25
C ASN A 187 -4.61 15.60 20.97
N TYR A 188 -3.34 15.65 20.66
CA TYR A 188 -2.36 16.58 21.21
C TYR A 188 -2.12 17.75 20.24
N VAL A 189 -1.73 17.45 19.01
CA VAL A 189 -1.57 18.43 17.94
C VAL A 189 -2.95 18.74 17.36
N LYS A 190 -3.54 19.87 17.74
CA LYS A 190 -4.89 20.29 17.34
C LYS A 190 -4.99 20.71 15.86
N LYS A 191 -4.42 19.88 14.97
CA LYS A 191 -4.25 20.13 13.53
C LYS A 191 -4.45 18.81 12.77
N PRO A 192 -5.04 18.80 11.56
CA PRO A 192 -5.10 17.60 10.73
C PRO A 192 -3.72 17.03 10.44
N MET A 193 -3.59 15.69 10.45
CA MET A 193 -2.29 15.03 10.22
C MET A 193 -1.68 15.44 8.88
N ARG A 194 -2.51 15.60 7.84
CA ARG A 194 -2.08 15.98 6.50
C ARG A 194 -1.43 17.37 6.41
N ASP A 195 -1.70 18.23 7.37
CA ASP A 195 -1.15 19.59 7.43
C ASP A 195 0.03 19.68 8.39
N CYS A 196 0.40 18.56 9.04
CA CYS A 196 1.45 18.52 10.05
C CYS A 196 2.83 18.38 9.43
N THR A 197 3.81 19.05 10.07
CA THR A 197 5.23 18.80 9.86
C THR A 197 5.63 17.45 10.48
N GLY A 198 6.84 16.96 10.16
CA GLY A 198 7.35 15.75 10.81
C GLY A 198 7.47 15.90 12.33
N LYS A 199 7.90 17.06 12.81
CA LYS A 199 7.94 17.37 14.26
C LYS A 199 6.56 17.23 14.90
N GLU A 200 5.53 17.80 14.29
CA GLU A 200 4.16 17.74 14.83
C GLU A 200 3.61 16.31 14.84
N ILE A 201 3.88 15.51 13.80
CA ILE A 201 3.52 14.09 13.80
C ILE A 201 4.24 13.32 14.90
N CYS A 202 5.52 13.61 15.12
CA CYS A 202 6.29 13.03 16.22
C CYS A 202 5.71 13.40 17.57
N MET A 203 5.31 14.68 17.77
CA MET A 203 4.67 15.13 19.02
C MET A 203 3.39 14.36 19.33
N GLU A 204 2.52 14.16 18.36
CA GLU A 204 1.30 13.36 18.51
C GLU A 204 1.61 11.91 18.86
N TRP A 205 2.60 11.30 18.20
CA TRP A 205 3.04 9.95 18.50
C TRP A 205 3.63 9.82 19.91
N LEU A 206 4.47 10.76 20.36
CA LEU A 206 5.05 10.79 21.69
C LEU A 206 3.97 10.93 22.77
N TYR A 207 2.95 11.75 22.54
CA TYR A 207 1.78 11.84 23.39
C TYR A 207 1.12 10.47 23.61
N HIS A 208 0.90 9.74 22.54
CA HIS A 208 0.31 8.39 22.59
C HIS A 208 1.27 7.30 23.14
N LEU A 209 2.57 7.55 23.17
CA LEU A 209 3.53 6.71 23.89
C LEU A 209 3.47 6.94 25.41
N GLY A 210 2.79 7.97 25.88
CA GLY A 210 2.70 8.35 27.28
C GLY A 210 3.92 9.14 27.77
N VAL A 211 4.55 9.90 26.90
CA VAL A 211 5.57 10.89 27.25
C VAL A 211 4.89 12.03 28.01
N PRO A 212 5.47 12.54 29.13
CA PRO A 212 4.96 13.71 29.81
C PRO A 212 4.84 14.91 28.86
N GLU A 213 3.71 15.62 28.88
CA GLU A 213 3.42 16.69 27.92
C GLU A 213 4.49 17.79 27.90
N ASN A 214 5.07 18.12 29.04
CA ASN A 214 6.16 19.11 29.15
C ASN A 214 7.49 18.68 28.51
N GLN A 215 7.63 17.41 28.06
CA GLN A 215 8.82 16.88 27.40
C GLN A 215 8.59 16.61 25.91
N ILE A 216 7.34 16.57 25.45
CA ILE A 216 6.98 16.16 24.10
C ILE A 216 7.67 17.02 23.04
N GLU A 217 7.56 18.34 23.15
CA GLU A 217 8.10 19.25 22.15
C GLU A 217 9.62 19.17 22.06
N GLU A 218 10.29 19.15 23.21
CA GLU A 218 11.75 19.05 23.30
C GLU A 218 12.25 17.73 22.73
N LEU A 219 11.60 16.60 23.03
CA LEU A 219 11.99 15.30 22.48
C LEU A 219 11.71 15.21 20.97
N ALA A 220 10.59 15.74 20.48
CA ALA A 220 10.31 15.76 19.05
C ALA A 220 11.32 16.62 18.27
N GLU A 221 11.79 17.72 18.84
CA GLU A 221 12.77 18.60 18.22
C GLU A 221 14.19 18.02 18.21
N ASN A 222 14.65 17.48 19.36
CA ASN A 222 16.06 17.18 19.58
C ASN A 222 16.40 15.69 19.55
N SER A 223 15.41 14.80 19.77
CA SER A 223 15.63 13.33 19.88
C SER A 223 15.04 12.53 18.74
N ALA A 224 14.40 13.18 17.79
CA ALA A 224 13.81 12.51 16.62
C ALA A 224 13.97 13.34 15.35
N ASN A 225 14.07 12.63 14.22
CA ASN A 225 13.86 13.19 12.90
C ASN A 225 12.70 12.43 12.24
N THR A 226 11.66 13.14 11.85
CA THR A 226 10.45 12.52 11.31
C THR A 226 10.15 13.10 9.94
N ILE A 227 10.00 12.23 8.96
CA ILE A 227 9.76 12.60 7.56
C ILE A 227 8.34 12.16 7.19
N PRO A 228 7.40 13.11 7.04
CA PRO A 228 6.04 12.81 6.60
C PRO A 228 6.00 12.46 5.11
N VAL A 229 5.07 11.59 4.75
CA VAL A 229 4.78 11.20 3.37
C VAL A 229 3.27 11.24 3.16
N MET A 230 2.83 12.05 2.20
CA MET A 230 1.45 12.09 1.75
C MET A 230 1.30 11.22 0.50
N MET A 231 0.33 10.32 0.53
CA MET A 231 0.02 9.40 -0.57
C MET A 231 -1.47 9.57 -0.96
N PRO A 232 -1.76 10.31 -2.05
CA PRO A 232 -3.13 10.64 -2.43
C PRO A 232 -4.01 9.43 -2.75
N TYR A 233 -3.42 8.33 -3.24
CA TYR A 233 -4.15 7.19 -3.79
C TYR A 233 -3.83 5.87 -3.12
N ILE A 234 -3.23 5.84 -1.93
CA ILE A 234 -2.82 4.60 -1.28
C ILE A 234 -4.01 3.68 -0.96
N ASP A 235 -5.13 4.26 -0.56
CA ASP A 235 -6.35 3.54 -0.22
C ASP A 235 -7.29 3.32 -1.43
N ALA A 236 -6.87 3.67 -2.64
CA ALA A 236 -7.65 3.48 -3.86
C ALA A 236 -8.07 2.01 -4.06
N PHE A 237 -7.23 1.06 -3.66
CA PHE A 237 -7.55 -0.37 -3.71
C PHE A 237 -8.81 -0.73 -2.91
N PHE A 238 -9.08 -0.03 -1.81
CA PHE A 238 -10.21 -0.29 -0.91
C PHE A 238 -11.49 0.44 -1.30
N MET A 239 -11.47 1.23 -2.38
CA MET A 239 -12.67 1.93 -2.83
C MET A 239 -13.80 0.94 -3.16
N PRO A 240 -15.05 1.27 -2.78
CA PRO A 240 -16.21 0.50 -3.20
C PRO A 240 -16.27 0.41 -4.72
N ARG A 241 -16.41 -0.79 -5.27
CA ARG A 241 -16.33 -1.05 -6.71
C ARG A 241 -17.31 -2.12 -7.16
N ASN A 242 -17.62 -2.12 -8.44
CA ASN A 242 -18.27 -3.23 -9.11
C ASN A 242 -17.23 -4.24 -9.62
N GLY A 243 -17.65 -5.46 -9.93
CA GLY A 243 -16.76 -6.50 -10.44
C GLY A 243 -16.15 -6.19 -11.82
N THR A 244 -16.60 -5.14 -12.49
CA THR A 244 -16.11 -4.68 -13.81
C THR A 244 -15.20 -3.44 -13.69
N ASP A 245 -15.08 -2.82 -12.53
CA ASP A 245 -14.26 -1.62 -12.35
C ASP A 245 -12.77 -1.92 -12.43
N ARG A 246 -12.35 -3.15 -12.12
CA ARG A 246 -11.00 -3.65 -12.39
C ARG A 246 -11.04 -4.65 -13.55
N PRO A 247 -10.07 -4.65 -14.47
CA PRO A 247 -9.99 -5.67 -15.50
C PRO A 247 -9.66 -7.03 -14.88
N LYS A 248 -10.12 -8.11 -15.49
CA LYS A 248 -9.60 -9.45 -15.18
C LYS A 248 -8.10 -9.49 -15.45
N VAL A 249 -7.36 -10.32 -14.72
CA VAL A 249 -5.92 -10.53 -14.96
C VAL A 249 -5.68 -10.86 -16.43
N VAL A 250 -6.41 -11.82 -16.99
CA VAL A 250 -6.45 -12.05 -18.43
C VAL A 250 -7.88 -11.80 -18.89
N PRO A 251 -8.17 -10.66 -19.55
CA PRO A 251 -9.49 -10.39 -20.09
C PRO A 251 -9.96 -11.49 -21.04
N ASN A 252 -11.27 -11.68 -21.13
CA ASN A 252 -11.83 -12.63 -22.09
C ASN A 252 -11.33 -12.29 -23.49
N GLN A 253 -10.90 -13.28 -24.24
CA GLN A 253 -10.37 -13.16 -25.60
C GLN A 253 -9.00 -12.46 -25.70
N ALA A 254 -8.32 -12.14 -24.60
CA ALA A 254 -6.96 -11.64 -24.63
C ALA A 254 -6.00 -12.73 -25.14
N VAL A 255 -5.15 -12.37 -26.10
CA VAL A 255 -4.23 -13.31 -26.76
C VAL A 255 -2.84 -13.21 -26.13
N ASN A 256 -2.33 -11.99 -26.01
CA ASN A 256 -0.91 -11.76 -25.73
C ASN A 256 -0.65 -10.71 -24.63
N PHE A 257 -1.65 -10.42 -23.79
CA PHE A 257 -1.48 -9.46 -22.69
C PHE A 257 -2.25 -9.85 -21.45
N ALA A 258 -1.80 -9.34 -20.32
CA ALA A 258 -2.46 -9.46 -19.02
C ALA A 258 -2.29 -8.21 -18.18
N PHE A 259 -3.24 -7.97 -17.27
CA PHE A 259 -3.19 -6.94 -16.24
C PHE A 259 -2.70 -7.53 -14.92
N LEU A 260 -1.76 -6.85 -14.27
CA LEU A 260 -1.13 -7.30 -13.05
C LEU A 260 -1.33 -6.33 -11.90
N GLY A 261 -1.11 -6.83 -10.70
CA GLY A 261 -1.12 -6.02 -9.48
C GLY A 261 -2.50 -5.81 -8.89
N GLN A 262 -2.59 -4.91 -7.94
CA GLN A 262 -3.77 -4.74 -7.09
C GLN A 262 -5.03 -4.19 -7.82
N PHE A 263 -4.87 -3.63 -9.00
CA PHE A 263 -5.98 -3.17 -9.83
C PHE A 263 -6.39 -4.16 -10.93
N ALA A 264 -5.91 -5.40 -10.88
CA ALA A 264 -6.44 -6.51 -11.65
C ALA A 264 -7.38 -7.35 -10.78
N GLU A 265 -8.51 -7.83 -11.34
CA GLU A 265 -9.51 -8.59 -10.59
C GLU A 265 -9.11 -10.06 -10.45
N THR A 266 -9.19 -10.59 -9.23
CA THR A 266 -9.04 -12.01 -8.92
C THR A 266 -10.29 -12.51 -8.20
N GLU A 267 -10.54 -13.81 -8.23
CA GLU A 267 -11.74 -14.41 -7.59
C GLU A 267 -11.79 -14.19 -6.07
N ARG A 268 -10.62 -14.12 -5.44
CA ARG A 268 -10.49 -13.85 -4.00
C ARG A 268 -9.42 -12.82 -3.76
N ASP A 269 -9.85 -11.68 -3.25
CA ASP A 269 -8.95 -10.60 -2.86
C ASP A 269 -8.17 -10.95 -1.59
N THR A 270 -6.93 -10.52 -1.60
CA THR A 270 -6.12 -10.35 -0.40
C THR A 270 -5.82 -8.87 -0.23
N ILE A 271 -5.13 -8.51 0.86
CA ILE A 271 -4.62 -7.14 1.02
C ILE A 271 -3.67 -6.81 -0.14
N PHE A 272 -3.60 -5.52 -0.52
CA PHE A 272 -2.65 -5.00 -1.52
C PHE A 272 -1.20 -5.22 -1.04
N THR A 273 -0.70 -6.40 -1.23
CA THR A 273 0.62 -6.85 -0.79
C THR A 273 1.37 -7.48 -1.95
N THR A 274 2.61 -7.82 -1.70
CA THR A 274 3.43 -8.59 -2.64
C THR A 274 2.75 -9.89 -3.05
N GLU A 275 2.01 -10.51 -2.12
CA GLU A 275 1.27 -11.75 -2.40
C GLU A 275 0.22 -11.54 -3.50
N TYR A 276 -0.56 -10.47 -3.46
CA TYR A 276 -1.54 -10.18 -4.50
C TYR A 276 -0.87 -9.96 -5.87
N SER A 277 0.23 -9.22 -5.91
CA SER A 277 0.99 -8.99 -7.14
C SER A 277 1.57 -10.28 -7.73
N ILE A 278 2.12 -11.16 -6.88
CA ILE A 278 2.63 -12.47 -7.31
C ILE A 278 1.48 -13.36 -7.82
N ARG A 279 0.33 -13.37 -7.15
CA ARG A 279 -0.84 -14.13 -7.55
C ARG A 279 -1.32 -13.72 -8.95
N THR A 280 -1.50 -12.43 -9.19
CA THR A 280 -1.89 -11.94 -10.51
C THR A 280 -0.86 -12.31 -11.59
N ALA A 281 0.43 -12.25 -11.27
CA ALA A 281 1.49 -12.67 -12.19
C ALA A 281 1.44 -14.17 -12.48
N MET A 282 1.18 -15.02 -11.48
CA MET A 282 1.02 -16.48 -11.69
C MET A 282 -0.20 -16.77 -12.57
N VAL A 283 -1.35 -16.13 -12.30
CA VAL A 283 -2.55 -16.26 -13.13
C VAL A 283 -2.26 -15.87 -14.57
N ALA A 284 -1.61 -14.72 -14.79
CA ALA A 284 -1.26 -14.24 -16.12
C ALA A 284 -0.37 -15.22 -16.91
N VAL A 285 0.73 -15.63 -16.29
CA VAL A 285 1.70 -16.54 -16.93
C VAL A 285 1.08 -17.90 -17.21
N TYR A 286 0.36 -18.49 -16.24
CA TYR A 286 -0.21 -19.82 -16.43
C TYR A 286 -1.31 -19.82 -17.49
N THR A 287 -2.11 -18.75 -17.55
CA THR A 287 -3.16 -18.63 -18.56
C THR A 287 -2.59 -18.39 -19.96
N LEU A 288 -1.72 -17.38 -20.11
CA LEU A 288 -1.20 -17.00 -21.44
C LEU A 288 -0.27 -18.05 -22.04
N LEU A 289 0.47 -18.78 -21.22
CA LEU A 289 1.37 -19.86 -21.68
C LEU A 289 0.74 -21.25 -21.60
N ASN A 290 -0.56 -21.34 -21.30
CA ASN A 290 -1.29 -22.60 -21.15
C ASN A 290 -0.54 -23.61 -20.24
N VAL A 291 -0.04 -23.15 -19.10
CA VAL A 291 0.64 -24.00 -18.13
C VAL A 291 -0.40 -24.72 -17.29
N ASP A 292 -0.39 -26.05 -17.37
CA ASP A 292 -1.29 -26.90 -16.58
C ASP A 292 -0.84 -26.94 -15.11
N ARG A 293 -1.07 -25.83 -14.41
CA ARG A 293 -0.77 -25.66 -13.00
C ARG A 293 -1.74 -24.65 -12.35
N GLY A 294 -2.36 -25.08 -11.25
CA GLY A 294 -3.21 -24.20 -10.46
C GLY A 294 -2.40 -23.14 -9.69
N VAL A 295 -2.96 -21.94 -9.57
CA VAL A 295 -2.49 -20.94 -8.61
C VAL A 295 -2.95 -21.37 -7.20
N PRO A 296 -2.07 -21.36 -6.18
CA PRO A 296 -2.46 -21.75 -4.83
C PRO A 296 -3.68 -20.97 -4.32
N GLU A 297 -4.63 -21.69 -3.71
CA GLU A 297 -5.82 -21.07 -3.16
C GLU A 297 -5.51 -20.10 -2.01
N VAL A 298 -6.29 -19.03 -1.90
CA VAL A 298 -6.27 -18.15 -0.73
C VAL A 298 -6.94 -18.86 0.44
N TRP A 299 -6.28 -18.87 1.61
CA TRP A 299 -6.86 -19.44 2.82
C TRP A 299 -8.17 -18.75 3.19
N GLY A 300 -9.24 -19.52 3.24
CA GLY A 300 -10.59 -19.03 3.53
C GLY A 300 -10.87 -18.91 5.03
N SER A 301 -10.11 -18.06 5.75
CA SER A 301 -10.24 -17.89 7.21
C SER A 301 -11.66 -17.55 7.68
N THR A 302 -12.45 -16.89 6.85
CA THR A 302 -13.86 -16.55 7.14
C THR A 302 -14.77 -17.78 7.19
N TYR A 303 -14.32 -18.91 6.67
CA TYR A 303 -15.07 -20.19 6.69
C TYR A 303 -14.47 -21.20 7.66
N ASP A 304 -13.37 -20.86 8.35
CA ASP A 304 -12.76 -21.72 9.37
C ASP A 304 -13.26 -21.30 10.77
N ILE A 305 -14.03 -22.18 11.41
CA ILE A 305 -14.59 -21.91 12.73
C ILE A 305 -13.52 -21.64 13.79
N ARG A 306 -12.34 -22.22 13.66
CA ARG A 306 -11.20 -22.01 14.58
C ARG A 306 -10.68 -20.60 14.49
N ASP A 307 -10.57 -20.07 13.26
CA ASP A 307 -10.14 -18.69 13.01
C ASP A 307 -11.19 -17.70 13.50
N LEU A 308 -12.47 -17.97 13.28
CA LEU A 308 -13.57 -17.13 13.76
C LEU A 308 -13.64 -17.08 15.29
N LEU A 309 -13.49 -18.24 15.97
CA LEU A 309 -13.43 -18.30 17.43
C LEU A 309 -12.19 -17.55 17.97
N ASN A 310 -11.02 -17.73 17.37
CA ASN A 310 -9.81 -17.04 17.75
C ASN A 310 -9.93 -15.52 17.56
N ALA A 311 -10.51 -15.08 16.46
CA ALA A 311 -10.81 -13.66 16.23
C ALA A 311 -11.75 -13.10 17.30
N THR A 312 -12.80 -13.83 17.65
CA THR A 312 -13.76 -13.44 18.70
C THR A 312 -13.08 -13.28 20.06
N VAL A 313 -12.20 -14.24 20.44
CA VAL A 313 -11.42 -14.13 21.68
C VAL A 313 -10.50 -12.91 21.68
N LYS A 314 -9.84 -12.64 20.55
CA LYS A 314 -8.95 -11.46 20.41
C LYS A 314 -9.72 -10.15 20.49
N LEU A 315 -10.88 -10.06 19.86
CA LEU A 315 -11.77 -8.88 19.94
C LEU A 315 -12.27 -8.59 21.37
N ARG A 316 -12.25 -9.60 22.25
CA ARG A 316 -12.58 -9.48 23.67
C ARG A 316 -11.35 -9.29 24.56
N ASP A 317 -10.28 -8.74 24.06
CA ASP A 317 -9.02 -8.54 24.79
C ASP A 317 -8.47 -9.85 25.40
N GLY A 318 -8.61 -10.96 24.70
CA GLY A 318 -8.18 -12.27 25.17
C GLY A 318 -9.03 -12.90 26.27
N LYS A 319 -10.16 -12.27 26.65
CA LYS A 319 -11.07 -12.86 27.63
C LYS A 319 -11.74 -14.10 27.05
N PRO A 320 -11.83 -15.21 27.80
CA PRO A 320 -12.46 -16.41 27.32
C PRO A 320 -13.94 -16.17 26.97
N ILE A 321 -14.43 -16.86 25.96
CA ILE A 321 -15.85 -16.90 25.65
C ILE A 321 -16.50 -17.68 26.80
N THR A 322 -17.18 -16.98 27.70
CA THR A 322 -18.06 -17.65 28.65
C THR A 322 -19.17 -18.32 27.85
N ALA A 323 -19.32 -19.63 28.02
CA ALA A 323 -20.41 -20.37 27.39
C ALA A 323 -21.72 -19.61 27.67
N VAL A 324 -22.47 -19.29 26.61
CA VAL A 324 -23.82 -18.79 26.73
C VAL A 324 -24.59 -19.92 27.37
N SER A 325 -24.96 -19.78 28.64
CA SER A 325 -25.92 -20.70 29.23
C SER A 325 -27.20 -20.58 28.41
N TYR A 326 -27.59 -21.65 27.76
CA TYR A 326 -28.91 -21.73 27.16
C TYR A 326 -29.94 -21.57 28.29
N THR A 327 -30.49 -20.38 28.41
CA THR A 327 -31.76 -20.22 29.10
C THR A 327 -32.81 -20.82 28.17
N HIS A 328 -33.39 -21.92 28.62
CA HIS A 328 -34.50 -22.55 27.97
C HIS A 328 -35.62 -21.53 27.74
N LEU A 329 -35.95 -21.31 26.47
CA LEU A 329 -37.24 -20.79 26.10
C LEU A 329 -38.25 -21.96 26.31
N THR A 330 -38.99 -21.93 27.40
CA THR A 330 -40.26 -22.67 27.54
C THR A 330 -41.35 -21.90 26.83
#